data_e01f043ebc749a927a1e31de1d1e5c08
#
_entry.id   e01f043ebc749a927a1e31de1d1e5c08
#
_cell.length_a   1.000
_cell.length_b   1.000
_cell.length_c   1.000
_cell.angle_alpha   90.00
_cell.angle_beta   90.00
_cell.angle_gamma   90.00
#
_symmetry.space_group_name_H-M   'P 1'
#
loop_
_entity.id
_entity.type
_entity.pdbx_description
1 polymer ?
#
loop_
_entity_poly.entity_id
_entity_poly.type
_entity_poly.pdbx_seq_one_letter_code
_entity_poly.pdbx_strand_id
1 'polypeptide(L)'
;MLVLMHRGDSVRMTGFITAAVTGAFLLQTITPMAYALVEPVEEVPEQPTYVSHVVKMTAYNAVPGQTDSTPDRTSIGAYTNPDIIAARSKDLADELPYGTVIEIVPMATTTPLDVNCGRQYIHDMIGLRVIGDAMNPRITNTIDILLDHKELVTVNGKKRNPAKALGMCKNVEIRVVGKIDTKKMPKTQTELKLALEQSI
;
A
#
# COMPACT_ATOMS: atom_id res chain seq x y z
N MET A 1 -15.87 52.99 5.79
CA MET A 1 -15.78 54.00 4.70
C MET A 1 -15.93 53.27 3.40
N LEU A 2 -16.91 53.44 2.90
CA LEU A 2 -17.80 53.81 1.78
C LEU A 2 -18.36 52.62 1.05
N VAL A 3 -19.53 52.40 1.22
CA VAL A 3 -20.74 52.06 0.47
C VAL A 3 -20.70 52.64 -0.96
N LEU A 4 -21.11 51.84 -1.94
CA LEU A 4 -21.86 52.34 -3.10
C LEU A 4 -22.78 51.22 -3.65
N MET A 5 -24.06 51.43 -3.37
CA MET A 5 -25.20 50.83 -4.08
C MET A 5 -25.27 51.37 -5.50
N HIS A 6 -25.69 50.56 -6.45
CA HIS A 6 -26.38 51.07 -7.64
C HIS A 6 -27.66 50.27 -7.92
N ARG A 7 -28.69 51.08 -8.09
CA ARG A 7 -30.12 50.78 -8.19
C ARG A 7 -30.58 50.97 -9.65
N GLY A 8 -31.59 50.16 -10.07
CA GLY A 8 -32.60 50.57 -11.06
C GLY A 8 -32.26 50.16 -12.51
N ASP A 9 -33.10 49.53 -13.25
CA ASP A 9 -34.39 50.04 -13.69
C ASP A 9 -35.26 48.97 -14.26
N SER A 10 -36.55 49.14 -13.97
CA SER A 10 -37.70 48.41 -14.49
C SER A 10 -38.10 48.98 -15.85
N VAL A 11 -38.29 48.13 -16.85
CA VAL A 11 -39.05 48.51 -18.06
C VAL A 11 -40.22 47.55 -18.21
N ARG A 12 -41.41 48.10 -17.92
CA ARG A 12 -42.69 47.54 -18.35
C ARG A 12 -42.89 47.89 -19.82
N MET A 13 -43.33 46.93 -20.60
CA MET A 13 -44.03 47.26 -21.86
C MET A 13 -45.19 46.29 -22.09
N THR A 14 -46.37 46.91 -22.15
CA THR A 14 -47.71 46.41 -22.35
C THR A 14 -47.96 45.98 -23.80
N GLY A 15 -48.67 44.87 -23.93
CA GLY A 15 -49.83 44.66 -24.78
C GLY A 15 -49.60 44.48 -26.30
N PHE A 16 -50.08 43.34 -26.76
CA PHE A 16 -51.12 43.30 -27.83
C PHE A 16 -51.64 41.89 -27.94
N ILE A 17 -52.95 41.79 -27.77
CA ILE A 17 -53.78 40.60 -28.03
C ILE A 17 -54.08 40.58 -29.54
N THR A 18 -53.81 39.48 -30.20
CA THR A 18 -54.46 39.12 -31.47
C THR A 18 -54.77 37.63 -31.46
N ALA A 19 -56.07 37.36 -31.44
CA ALA A 19 -56.64 36.05 -31.64
C ALA A 19 -56.70 35.71 -33.14
N ALA A 20 -56.34 34.51 -33.54
CA ALA A 20 -56.72 33.86 -34.78
C ALA A 20 -56.64 32.35 -34.62
N VAL A 21 -57.69 31.73 -34.38
CA VAL A 21 -58.52 30.73 -35.08
C VAL A 21 -57.78 29.56 -35.74
N THR A 22 -58.03 28.39 -35.16
CA THR A 22 -58.25 27.03 -35.70
C THR A 22 -57.35 26.43 -36.78
N GLY A 23 -56.76 25.34 -36.40
CA GLY A 23 -56.24 24.31 -37.28
C GLY A 23 -55.83 23.09 -36.46
N ALA A 24 -56.77 22.18 -36.21
CA ALA A 24 -56.49 20.91 -35.56
C ALA A 24 -55.73 20.01 -36.53
N PHE A 25 -54.39 19.99 -36.44
CA PHE A 25 -53.56 18.95 -37.05
C PHE A 25 -53.21 17.97 -35.94
N LEU A 26 -53.83 16.81 -35.98
CA LEU A 26 -53.41 15.64 -35.20
C LEU A 26 -52.04 15.18 -35.73
N LEU A 27 -50.95 15.76 -35.22
CA LEU A 27 -49.63 15.15 -35.35
C LEU A 27 -49.55 14.03 -34.30
N GLN A 28 -49.65 12.80 -34.79
CA GLN A 28 -49.24 11.65 -34.02
C GLN A 28 -47.72 11.80 -33.81
N THR A 29 -47.34 12.19 -32.61
CA THR A 29 -45.94 12.15 -32.19
C THR A 29 -45.51 10.69 -32.05
N ILE A 30 -44.81 10.20 -33.10
CA ILE A 30 -44.03 8.98 -32.99
C ILE A 30 -42.95 9.31 -31.99
N THR A 31 -43.10 8.87 -30.73
CA THR A 31 -42.04 8.93 -29.74
C THR A 31 -40.90 8.01 -30.24
N PRO A 32 -39.70 8.51 -30.55
CA PRO A 32 -38.61 7.64 -30.85
C PRO A 32 -38.34 6.83 -29.57
N MET A 33 -38.41 5.51 -29.70
CA MET A 33 -37.99 4.58 -28.66
C MET A 33 -36.50 4.85 -28.44
N ALA A 34 -36.19 5.53 -27.33
CA ALA A 34 -34.82 5.77 -26.94
C ALA A 34 -34.20 4.39 -26.63
N TYR A 35 -33.41 3.90 -27.57
CA TYR A 35 -32.52 2.80 -27.27
C TYR A 35 -31.53 3.33 -26.21
N ALA A 36 -31.71 2.89 -24.98
CA ALA A 36 -30.73 3.09 -23.94
C ALA A 36 -29.42 2.43 -24.46
N LEU A 37 -28.47 3.23 -24.85
CA LEU A 37 -27.11 2.76 -25.08
C LEU A 37 -26.66 2.21 -23.73
N VAL A 38 -26.69 0.89 -23.59
CA VAL A 38 -26.02 0.20 -22.49
C VAL A 38 -24.55 0.43 -22.75
N GLU A 39 -23.96 1.40 -22.04
CA GLU A 39 -22.51 1.57 -22.06
C GLU A 39 -21.89 0.23 -21.69
N PRO A 40 -20.88 -0.26 -22.43
CA PRO A 40 -20.17 -1.47 -22.08
C PRO A 40 -19.66 -1.31 -20.64
N VAL A 41 -20.09 -2.18 -19.74
CA VAL A 41 -19.54 -2.26 -18.40
C VAL A 41 -18.07 -2.56 -18.58
N GLU A 42 -17.22 -1.59 -18.31
CA GLU A 42 -15.77 -1.76 -18.28
C GLU A 42 -15.49 -2.86 -17.26
N GLU A 43 -15.03 -4.02 -17.72
CA GLU A 43 -14.62 -5.11 -16.84
C GLU A 43 -13.50 -4.58 -15.95
N VAL A 44 -13.83 -4.31 -14.70
CA VAL A 44 -12.81 -3.98 -13.69
C VAL A 44 -11.89 -5.19 -13.59
N PRO A 45 -10.59 -5.06 -13.89
CA PRO A 45 -9.68 -6.20 -13.85
C PRO A 45 -9.74 -6.83 -12.47
N GLU A 46 -9.99 -8.15 -12.45
CA GLU A 46 -10.09 -8.94 -11.22
C GLU A 46 -8.77 -8.80 -10.45
N GLN A 47 -8.84 -8.24 -9.26
CA GLN A 47 -7.64 -8.04 -8.44
C GLN A 47 -7.08 -9.40 -8.01
N PRO A 48 -5.78 -9.63 -8.13
CA PRO A 48 -5.20 -10.90 -7.73
C PRO A 48 -5.49 -11.20 -6.26
N THR A 49 -6.02 -12.38 -5.99
CA THR A 49 -6.31 -12.83 -4.62
C THR A 49 -5.01 -13.29 -3.96
N TYR A 50 -4.53 -12.56 -2.97
CA TYR A 50 -3.32 -12.90 -2.20
C TYR A 50 -3.68 -13.61 -0.91
N VAL A 51 -2.82 -14.55 -0.49
CA VAL A 51 -2.86 -15.08 0.88
C VAL A 51 -2.30 -14.01 1.81
N SER A 52 -3.10 -13.60 2.79
CA SER A 52 -2.74 -12.57 3.77
C SER A 52 -2.61 -13.15 5.16
N HIS A 53 -1.69 -12.59 5.95
CA HIS A 53 -1.50 -12.89 7.37
C HIS A 53 -1.47 -11.61 8.19
N VAL A 54 -1.96 -11.66 9.43
CA VAL A 54 -1.86 -10.53 10.37
C VAL A 54 -0.82 -10.90 11.43
N VAL A 55 0.26 -10.13 11.47
CA VAL A 55 1.44 -10.41 12.28
C VAL A 55 1.88 -9.19 13.09
N LYS A 56 2.82 -9.39 14.01
CA LYS A 56 3.64 -8.30 14.55
C LYS A 56 4.80 -8.03 13.59
N MET A 57 5.25 -6.77 13.55
CA MET A 57 6.42 -6.39 12.76
C MET A 57 7.41 -5.63 13.64
N THR A 58 8.66 -6.06 13.59
CA THR A 58 9.82 -5.39 14.18
C THR A 58 10.89 -5.18 13.11
N ALA A 59 12.01 -4.60 13.48
CA ALA A 59 13.18 -4.51 12.61
C ALA A 59 14.46 -4.77 13.38
N TYR A 60 15.44 -5.32 12.68
CA TYR A 60 16.78 -5.58 13.20
C TYR A 60 17.85 -5.01 12.28
N ASN A 61 19.09 -4.97 12.77
CA ASN A 61 20.27 -4.60 12.00
C ASN A 61 21.25 -5.78 11.99
N ALA A 62 21.95 -5.97 10.88
CA ALA A 62 23.02 -6.96 10.74
C ALA A 62 24.28 -6.48 11.47
N VAL A 63 24.24 -6.48 12.81
CA VAL A 63 25.35 -6.03 13.68
C VAL A 63 25.54 -7.00 14.84
N PRO A 64 26.79 -7.14 15.37
CA PRO A 64 27.04 -7.94 16.57
C PRO A 64 26.10 -7.53 17.70
N GLY A 65 25.52 -8.50 18.39
CA GLY A 65 24.61 -8.29 19.52
C GLY A 65 23.12 -8.20 19.13
N GLN A 66 22.79 -8.06 17.85
CA GLN A 66 21.39 -8.23 17.34
C GLN A 66 21.23 -9.52 16.53
N THR A 67 22.33 -10.07 16.05
CA THR A 67 22.39 -11.34 15.32
C THR A 67 23.31 -12.31 16.09
N ASP A 68 23.52 -13.49 15.51
CA ASP A 68 24.53 -14.45 15.97
C ASP A 68 25.97 -13.95 15.72
N SER A 69 26.95 -14.87 15.76
CA SER A 69 28.38 -14.56 15.53
C SER A 69 28.70 -14.19 14.07
N THR A 70 27.79 -14.34 13.15
CA THR A 70 27.94 -14.11 11.69
C THR A 70 26.93 -13.06 11.16
N PRO A 71 27.03 -11.78 11.55
CA PRO A 71 26.06 -10.76 11.19
C PRO A 71 25.85 -10.54 9.68
N ASP A 72 26.82 -10.90 8.87
CA ASP A 72 26.82 -10.80 7.41
C ASP A 72 26.07 -11.96 6.72
N ARG A 73 25.56 -12.93 7.49
CA ARG A 73 24.84 -14.09 6.98
C ARG A 73 23.52 -14.29 7.68
N THR A 74 22.52 -14.69 6.89
CA THR A 74 21.22 -15.11 7.39
C THR A 74 21.23 -16.59 7.79
N SER A 75 20.20 -17.07 8.46
CA SER A 75 20.04 -18.48 8.88
C SER A 75 20.09 -19.49 7.71
N ILE A 76 19.83 -19.04 6.47
CA ILE A 76 19.96 -19.86 5.26
C ILE A 76 21.32 -19.68 4.56
N GLY A 77 22.26 -18.94 5.15
CA GLY A 77 23.58 -18.69 4.60
C GLY A 77 23.66 -17.63 3.49
N ALA A 78 22.55 -16.95 3.17
CA ALA A 78 22.55 -15.82 2.24
C ALA A 78 23.22 -14.60 2.89
N TYR A 79 23.75 -13.66 2.08
CA TYR A 79 24.21 -12.37 2.59
C TYR A 79 23.05 -11.57 3.15
N THR A 80 23.28 -10.91 4.29
CA THR A 80 22.35 -9.95 4.87
C THR A 80 22.23 -8.73 3.96
N ASN A 81 21.01 -8.54 3.41
CA ASN A 81 20.72 -7.44 2.50
C ASN A 81 19.53 -6.65 3.05
N PRO A 82 19.75 -5.43 3.55
CA PRO A 82 18.69 -4.62 4.16
C PRO A 82 17.61 -4.17 3.18
N ASP A 83 17.87 -4.21 1.86
CA ASP A 83 16.85 -3.87 0.86
C ASP A 83 15.71 -4.87 0.80
N ILE A 84 15.98 -6.17 0.98
CA ILE A 84 15.03 -7.21 0.64
C ILE A 84 14.80 -8.27 1.71
N ILE A 85 15.68 -8.42 2.70
CA ILE A 85 15.59 -9.53 3.68
C ILE A 85 14.60 -9.19 4.80
N ALA A 86 13.81 -10.21 5.17
CA ALA A 86 13.11 -10.28 6.44
C ALA A 86 13.32 -11.65 7.11
N ALA A 87 13.32 -11.65 8.42
CA ALA A 87 13.23 -12.85 9.23
C ALA A 87 11.77 -13.13 9.61
N ARG A 88 11.44 -14.39 9.86
CA ARG A 88 10.15 -14.80 10.42
C ARG A 88 10.30 -15.56 11.72
N SER A 89 9.32 -15.50 12.59
CA SER A 89 9.26 -16.38 13.75
C SER A 89 9.04 -17.85 13.35
N LYS A 90 9.44 -18.76 14.21
CA LYS A 90 9.44 -20.21 13.91
C LYS A 90 8.05 -20.77 13.62
N ASP A 91 7.04 -20.29 14.30
CA ASP A 91 5.64 -20.70 14.16
C ASP A 91 5.03 -20.34 12.78
N LEU A 92 5.61 -19.37 12.07
CA LEU A 92 5.19 -19.02 10.70
C LEU A 92 5.96 -19.81 9.61
N ALA A 93 6.62 -20.92 9.99
CA ALA A 93 7.51 -21.62 9.04
C ALA A 93 6.77 -22.27 7.88
N ASP A 94 5.59 -22.79 8.12
CA ASP A 94 4.79 -23.49 7.13
C ASP A 94 4.08 -22.50 6.20
N GLU A 95 3.59 -21.37 6.75
CA GLU A 95 2.90 -20.33 6.00
C GLU A 95 3.88 -19.44 5.21
N LEU A 96 5.06 -19.20 5.77
CA LEU A 96 6.11 -18.34 5.21
C LEU A 96 7.44 -19.11 5.10
N PRO A 97 7.54 -20.16 4.28
CA PRO A 97 8.80 -20.85 4.07
C PRO A 97 9.85 -19.91 3.46
N TYR A 98 11.14 -20.26 3.59
CA TYR A 98 12.21 -19.47 3.00
C TYR A 98 12.04 -19.27 1.48
N GLY A 99 12.35 -18.09 1.01
CA GLY A 99 12.13 -17.65 -0.36
C GLY A 99 10.74 -17.05 -0.61
N THR A 100 9.80 -17.13 0.33
CA THR A 100 8.52 -16.44 0.22
C THR A 100 8.76 -14.93 0.14
N VAL A 101 8.11 -14.29 -0.83
CA VAL A 101 8.13 -12.84 -0.98
C VAL A 101 6.84 -12.27 -0.43
N ILE A 102 6.97 -11.32 0.48
CA ILE A 102 5.85 -10.64 1.11
C ILE A 102 5.84 -9.16 0.78
N GLU A 103 4.64 -8.63 0.62
CA GLU A 103 4.33 -7.21 0.65
C GLU A 103 3.79 -6.85 2.04
N ILE A 104 4.28 -5.77 2.62
CA ILE A 104 3.74 -5.23 3.87
C ILE A 104 2.68 -4.20 3.50
N VAL A 105 1.40 -4.55 3.72
CA VAL A 105 0.27 -3.72 3.29
C VAL A 105 0.34 -2.33 3.92
N PRO A 106 0.21 -1.25 3.13
CA PRO A 106 0.19 0.10 3.66
C PRO A 106 -0.90 0.27 4.73
N MET A 107 -0.60 1.02 5.79
CA MET A 107 -1.62 1.37 6.79
C MET A 107 -2.70 2.23 6.14
N ALA A 108 -3.97 1.88 6.36
CA ALA A 108 -5.06 2.76 5.99
C ALA A 108 -4.95 4.09 6.78
N THR A 109 -5.22 5.21 6.13
CA THR A 109 -5.18 6.54 6.75
C THR A 109 -6.15 6.70 7.93
N THR A 110 -7.14 5.83 8.01
CA THR A 110 -8.14 5.78 9.09
C THR A 110 -7.73 4.91 10.28
N THR A 111 -6.61 4.17 10.17
CA THR A 111 -6.14 3.33 11.28
C THR A 111 -5.51 4.21 12.36
N PRO A 112 -5.94 4.10 13.63
CA PRO A 112 -5.29 4.82 14.72
C PRO A 112 -3.79 4.50 14.77
N LEU A 113 -2.96 5.54 14.89
CA LEU A 113 -1.52 5.36 15.02
C LEU A 113 -1.21 4.59 16.30
N ASP A 114 -0.57 3.43 16.18
CA ASP A 114 0.02 2.73 17.32
C ASP A 114 1.25 3.55 17.79
N VAL A 115 1.19 4.07 18.99
CA VAL A 115 2.27 4.88 19.58
C VAL A 115 3.61 4.15 19.66
N ASN A 116 3.59 2.82 19.61
CA ASN A 116 4.78 1.97 19.63
C ASN A 116 5.28 1.58 18.24
N CYS A 117 4.60 2.03 17.19
CA CYS A 117 4.89 1.72 15.79
C CYS A 117 5.34 2.97 15.05
N GLY A 118 6.62 3.05 14.74
CA GLY A 118 7.23 4.15 13.98
C GLY A 118 7.29 3.92 12.47
N ARG A 119 6.35 3.19 11.91
CA ARG A 119 6.32 2.82 10.48
C ARG A 119 6.39 4.03 9.55
N GLN A 120 5.81 5.16 9.92
CA GLN A 120 5.88 6.41 9.17
C GLN A 120 7.31 6.95 9.00
N TYR A 121 8.23 6.61 9.90
CA TYR A 121 9.63 7.05 9.83
C TYR A 121 10.50 6.21 8.90
N ILE A 122 10.02 5.02 8.53
CA ILE A 122 10.76 4.06 7.69
C ILE A 122 9.98 3.67 6.43
N HIS A 123 8.94 4.42 6.10
CA HIS A 123 8.02 4.11 5.00
C HIS A 123 8.76 3.78 3.69
N ASP A 124 9.74 4.60 3.32
CA ASP A 124 10.50 4.42 2.08
C ASP A 124 11.51 3.25 2.12
N MET A 125 11.72 2.67 3.31
CA MET A 125 12.65 1.56 3.51
C MET A 125 11.94 0.19 3.54
N ILE A 126 10.60 0.15 3.53
CA ILE A 126 9.85 -1.10 3.74
C ILE A 126 9.93 -2.01 2.52
N GLY A 127 9.50 -1.61 1.35
CA GLY A 127 9.52 -2.38 0.10
C GLY A 127 8.97 -3.82 0.20
N LEU A 128 9.21 -4.61 -0.83
CA LEU A 128 8.99 -6.06 -0.81
C LEU A 128 10.06 -6.75 0.05
N ARG A 129 9.69 -7.84 0.73
CA ARG A 129 10.62 -8.59 1.58
C ARG A 129 10.64 -10.07 1.24
N VAL A 130 11.83 -10.63 1.18
CA VAL A 130 12.04 -12.06 1.05
C VAL A 130 12.25 -12.64 2.44
N ILE A 131 11.51 -13.68 2.79
CA ILE A 131 11.78 -14.46 3.99
C ILE A 131 13.08 -15.25 3.77
N GLY A 132 14.15 -14.69 4.28
CA GLY A 132 15.52 -15.21 4.13
C GLY A 132 16.23 -15.46 5.45
N ASP A 133 15.55 -15.20 6.58
CA ASP A 133 16.14 -15.37 7.90
C ASP A 133 15.10 -15.88 8.92
N ALA A 134 15.56 -16.27 10.11
CA ALA A 134 14.74 -16.78 11.19
C ALA A 134 15.01 -16.04 12.50
N MET A 135 13.93 -15.81 13.23
CA MET A 135 13.98 -15.18 14.55
C MET A 135 14.25 -16.21 15.66
N ASN A 136 14.61 -15.70 16.84
CA ASN A 136 14.70 -16.52 18.05
C ASN A 136 13.41 -17.33 18.24
N PRO A 137 13.48 -18.65 18.54
CA PRO A 137 12.33 -19.53 18.67
C PRO A 137 11.29 -19.13 19.75
N ARG A 138 11.66 -18.24 20.66
CA ARG A 138 10.73 -17.70 21.69
C ARG A 138 9.78 -16.62 21.15
N ILE A 139 10.10 -16.06 19.98
CA ILE A 139 9.27 -15.05 19.31
C ILE A 139 8.20 -15.75 18.49
N THR A 140 6.98 -15.24 18.54
CA THR A 140 5.84 -15.82 17.85
C THR A 140 5.05 -14.77 17.07
N ASN A 141 4.43 -15.20 15.98
CA ASN A 141 3.58 -14.40 15.10
C ASN A 141 4.22 -13.04 14.73
N THR A 142 5.49 -13.09 14.29
CA THR A 142 6.28 -11.88 14.05
C THR A 142 7.11 -12.03 12.78
N ILE A 143 7.18 -10.94 12.01
CA ILE A 143 8.20 -10.71 11.00
C ILE A 143 9.17 -9.64 11.50
N ASP A 144 10.43 -9.74 11.10
CA ASP A 144 11.49 -8.83 11.52
C ASP A 144 12.24 -8.35 10.28
N ILE A 145 12.07 -7.09 9.89
CA ILE A 145 12.66 -6.57 8.66
C ILE A 145 14.11 -6.14 8.91
N LEU A 146 15.01 -6.56 8.04
CA LEU A 146 16.39 -6.12 8.08
C LEU A 146 16.49 -4.70 7.55
N LEU A 147 17.09 -3.80 8.34
CA LEU A 147 17.33 -2.40 7.97
C LEU A 147 18.79 -2.03 8.10
N ASP A 148 19.29 -1.14 7.24
CA ASP A 148 20.66 -0.65 7.35
C ASP A 148 20.79 0.29 8.55
N HIS A 149 21.69 -0.05 9.49
CA HIS A 149 21.96 0.76 10.68
C HIS A 149 22.62 2.10 10.36
N LYS A 150 23.18 2.27 9.14
CA LYS A 150 23.84 3.51 8.68
C LYS A 150 22.84 4.51 8.13
N GLU A 151 21.69 4.07 7.67
CA GLU A 151 20.62 4.92 7.14
C GLU A 151 19.77 5.48 8.28
N LEU A 152 20.21 6.60 8.86
CA LEU A 152 19.51 7.22 9.98
C LEU A 152 18.24 7.95 9.53
N VAL A 153 17.14 7.70 10.22
CA VAL A 153 15.86 8.41 10.04
C VAL A 153 15.70 9.53 11.06
N THR A 154 14.87 10.52 10.72
CA THR A 154 14.59 11.65 11.62
C THR A 154 13.29 11.42 12.38
N VAL A 155 13.37 11.33 13.70
CA VAL A 155 12.23 11.19 14.63
C VAL A 155 12.22 12.39 15.57
N ASN A 156 11.18 13.22 15.49
CA ASN A 156 11.06 14.44 16.31
C ASN A 156 12.33 15.33 16.28
N GLY A 157 12.87 15.56 15.07
CA GLY A 157 14.07 16.37 14.86
C GLY A 157 15.40 15.72 15.22
N LYS A 158 15.41 14.46 15.68
CA LYS A 158 16.63 13.75 16.07
C LYS A 158 16.89 12.57 15.13
N LYS A 159 18.17 12.37 14.75
CA LYS A 159 18.61 11.20 13.98
C LYS A 159 18.54 9.95 14.86
N ARG A 160 17.91 8.89 14.35
CA ARG A 160 17.77 7.59 15.03
C ARG A 160 18.05 6.44 14.08
N ASN A 161 18.52 5.34 14.64
CA ASN A 161 18.60 4.07 13.95
C ASN A 161 17.19 3.64 13.49
N PRO A 162 16.98 3.19 12.23
CA PRO A 162 15.66 2.90 11.68
C PRO A 162 14.96 1.74 12.40
N ALA A 163 15.68 0.69 12.81
CA ALA A 163 15.08 -0.41 13.57
C ALA A 163 14.55 0.05 14.94
N LYS A 164 15.31 0.94 15.62
CA LYS A 164 14.83 1.56 16.86
C LYS A 164 13.69 2.56 16.64
N ALA A 165 13.66 3.23 15.48
CA ALA A 165 12.60 4.15 15.13
C ALA A 165 11.29 3.44 14.82
N LEU A 166 11.35 2.24 14.20
CA LEU A 166 10.18 1.41 13.95
C LEU A 166 9.55 0.92 15.26
N GLY A 167 10.34 0.43 16.20
CA GLY A 167 9.82 -0.21 17.40
C GLY A 167 9.08 -1.52 17.09
N MET A 168 7.89 -1.71 17.68
CA MET A 168 7.04 -2.89 17.44
C MET A 168 5.68 -2.45 16.93
N CYS A 169 5.32 -2.87 15.73
CA CYS A 169 4.00 -2.69 15.15
C CYS A 169 3.15 -3.96 15.35
N LYS A 170 1.93 -3.78 15.81
CA LYS A 170 0.94 -4.86 15.96
C LYS A 170 -0.06 -4.82 14.82
N ASN A 171 -0.71 -5.96 14.56
CA ASN A 171 -1.78 -6.08 13.55
C ASN A 171 -1.34 -5.58 12.16
N VAL A 172 -0.13 -5.92 11.76
CA VAL A 172 0.37 -5.62 10.42
C VAL A 172 -0.11 -6.70 9.46
N GLU A 173 -0.85 -6.30 8.45
CA GLU A 173 -1.20 -7.20 7.36
C GLU A 173 0.00 -7.32 6.41
N ILE A 174 0.33 -8.58 6.08
CA ILE A 174 1.29 -8.92 5.03
C ILE A 174 0.59 -9.77 3.99
N ARG A 175 0.98 -9.64 2.73
CA ARG A 175 0.49 -10.44 1.60
C ARG A 175 1.61 -11.26 1.01
N VAL A 176 1.36 -12.53 0.76
CA VAL A 176 2.29 -13.37 0.00
C VAL A 176 2.11 -13.06 -1.48
N VAL A 177 3.12 -12.46 -2.10
CA VAL A 177 3.08 -12.03 -3.51
C VAL A 177 3.84 -12.96 -4.46
N GLY A 178 4.56 -13.94 -3.91
CA GLY A 178 5.26 -14.94 -4.69
C GLY A 178 6.35 -15.66 -3.93
N LYS A 179 7.19 -16.37 -4.66
CA LYS A 179 8.33 -17.12 -4.11
C LYS A 179 9.52 -17.06 -5.06
N ILE A 180 10.73 -16.97 -4.52
CA ILE A 180 11.97 -16.99 -5.30
C ILE A 180 12.90 -18.11 -4.83
N ASP A 181 13.86 -18.47 -5.70
CA ASP A 181 14.93 -19.40 -5.34
C ASP A 181 15.95 -18.70 -4.42
N THR A 182 16.08 -19.18 -3.21
CA THR A 182 17.03 -18.65 -2.20
C THR A 182 18.50 -18.74 -2.60
N LYS A 183 18.84 -19.59 -3.60
CA LYS A 183 20.19 -19.67 -4.18
C LYS A 183 20.49 -18.52 -5.14
N LYS A 184 19.45 -17.82 -5.60
CA LYS A 184 19.54 -16.71 -6.56
C LYS A 184 18.92 -15.44 -5.97
N MET A 185 19.34 -15.07 -4.76
CA MET A 185 18.80 -13.90 -4.08
C MET A 185 19.05 -12.61 -4.87
N PRO A 186 18.00 -11.83 -5.18
CA PRO A 186 18.12 -10.50 -5.76
C PRO A 186 18.91 -9.58 -4.83
N LYS A 187 19.50 -8.52 -5.40
CA LYS A 187 20.27 -7.53 -4.62
C LYS A 187 19.49 -6.25 -4.36
N THR A 188 18.49 -5.96 -5.17
CA THR A 188 17.71 -4.72 -5.10
C THR A 188 16.22 -4.99 -5.19
N GLN A 189 15.40 -4.01 -4.81
CA GLN A 189 13.94 -4.05 -5.00
C GLN A 189 13.55 -4.26 -6.46
N THR A 190 14.28 -3.64 -7.39
CA THR A 190 14.02 -3.78 -8.83
C THR A 190 14.27 -5.20 -9.31
N GLU A 191 15.41 -5.79 -8.92
CA GLU A 191 15.72 -7.19 -9.26
C GLU A 191 14.71 -8.15 -8.65
N LEU A 192 14.23 -7.88 -7.42
CA LEU A 192 13.21 -8.70 -6.76
C LEU A 192 11.88 -8.69 -7.53
N LYS A 193 11.44 -7.52 -7.98
CA LYS A 193 10.24 -7.39 -8.80
C LYS A 193 10.36 -8.17 -10.11
N LEU A 194 11.49 -8.03 -10.82
CA LEU A 194 11.74 -8.77 -12.05
C LEU A 194 11.78 -10.29 -11.82
N ALA A 195 12.35 -10.74 -10.71
CA ALA A 195 12.38 -12.16 -10.36
C ALA A 195 10.98 -12.73 -10.10
N LEU A 196 10.07 -11.94 -9.52
CA LEU A 196 8.67 -12.32 -9.32
C LEU A 196 7.91 -12.42 -10.64
N GLU A 197 8.08 -11.47 -11.55
CA GLU A 197 7.45 -11.48 -12.88
C GLU A 197 7.84 -12.71 -13.71
N GLN A 198 9.06 -13.23 -13.51
CA GLN A 198 9.55 -14.44 -14.20
C GLN A 198 9.09 -15.76 -13.54
N SER A 199 8.49 -15.70 -12.37
CA SER A 199 8.04 -16.88 -11.61
C SER A 199 6.55 -17.18 -11.73
N ILE A 200 5.81 -16.34 -12.45
CA ILE A 200 4.39 -16.49 -12.80
C ILE A 200 4.28 -17.19 -14.16
#